data_e33c5ed3c6b2776bc2a0136b8ca80c75
#
_entry.id   e33c5ed3c6b2776bc2a0136b8ca80c75
#
_cell.length_a   1.000
_cell.length_b   1.000
_cell.length_c   1.000
_cell.angle_alpha   90.00
_cell.angle_beta   90.00
_cell.angle_gamma   90.00
#
_symmetry.space_group_name_H-M   'P 1'
#
loop_
_entity.id
_entity.type
_entity.pdbx_description
1 polymer ?
#
loop_
_entity_poly.entity_id
_entity_poly.type
_entity_poly.pdbx_seq_one_letter_code
_entity_poly.pdbx_strand_id
1 'polypeptide(L)'
;NHNITLGELLAWNNLANSSIPIHPGDKLVIKNPAELPETKIVPEEIITESNPVISTVPAKKDTVLIERVYVVQKKDTLYRIATNNGMTVEELMQLNNLTSPDIKVGQKLYLSGKPRPEITTPPEVLTEEEIMKREKIRTDLIMPVEGKVISEYGLRNGRPHKGIDLGAKAGTPIYAVLDGTVVYSGVQGSYGNVIVIEHPDFVMTVYAHNEKNLVNVNDVVKQGQQIGTVGSTGNAQGTHLHFEYRLKGKAINPRKVLPLP
;
A
#
# COMPACT_ATOMS: atom_id res chain seq x y z
N ASN A 1 -8.84 26.52 -20.84
CA ASN A 1 -8.30 25.79 -21.98
C ASN A 1 -6.84 26.18 -22.15
N HIS A 2 -5.92 25.27 -21.80
CA HIS A 2 -4.48 25.50 -21.77
C HIS A 2 -3.82 24.78 -22.94
N ASN A 3 -4.22 24.89 -24.14
CA ASN A 3 -3.67 24.39 -25.42
C ASN A 3 -2.36 23.55 -25.30
N ILE A 4 -2.35 22.54 -24.42
CA ILE A 4 -1.24 21.61 -24.20
C ILE A 4 -1.67 20.20 -24.63
N THR A 5 -0.76 19.47 -25.23
CA THR A 5 -0.98 18.07 -25.62
C THR A 5 -0.82 17.16 -24.40
N LEU A 6 -1.41 15.96 -24.47
CA LEU A 6 -1.23 14.94 -23.45
C LEU A 6 0.26 14.57 -23.28
N GLY A 7 1.01 14.51 -24.38
CA GLY A 7 2.45 14.24 -24.34
C GLY A 7 3.25 15.29 -23.58
N GLU A 8 2.95 16.58 -23.81
CA GLU A 8 3.58 17.68 -23.05
C GLU A 8 3.21 17.64 -21.59
N LEU A 9 1.94 17.39 -21.25
CA LEU A 9 1.51 17.28 -19.87
C LEU A 9 2.24 16.14 -19.15
N LEU A 10 2.37 14.98 -19.78
CA LEU A 10 3.10 13.84 -19.23
C LEU A 10 4.60 14.16 -19.05
N ALA A 11 5.23 14.74 -20.08
CA ALA A 11 6.65 15.07 -20.06
C ALA A 11 7.00 16.12 -18.99
N TRP A 12 6.19 17.20 -18.86
CA TRP A 12 6.44 18.27 -17.90
C TRP A 12 6.20 17.85 -16.45
N ASN A 13 5.42 16.78 -16.23
CA ASN A 13 5.12 16.25 -14.91
C ASN A 13 5.84 14.93 -14.59
N ASN A 14 6.78 14.53 -15.43
CA ASN A 14 7.55 13.28 -15.30
C ASN A 14 6.66 12.03 -15.13
N LEU A 15 5.54 11.99 -15.86
CA LEU A 15 4.59 10.90 -15.87
C LEU A 15 4.94 9.92 -16.99
N ALA A 16 5.15 8.65 -16.69
CA ALA A 16 5.61 7.65 -17.66
C ALA A 16 4.54 7.31 -18.71
N ASN A 17 3.26 7.44 -18.39
CA ASN A 17 2.14 7.17 -19.29
C ASN A 17 0.83 7.76 -18.74
N SER A 18 -0.23 7.73 -19.55
CA SER A 18 -1.57 8.23 -19.20
C SER A 18 -2.34 7.37 -18.21
N SER A 19 -1.80 6.21 -17.81
CA SER A 19 -2.44 5.30 -16.83
C SER A 19 -2.07 5.62 -15.39
N ILE A 20 -1.20 6.60 -15.15
CA ILE A 20 -0.87 7.05 -13.79
C ILE A 20 -2.07 7.85 -13.28
N PRO A 21 -2.70 7.45 -12.16
CA PRO A 21 -3.85 8.16 -11.64
C PRO A 21 -3.46 9.53 -11.12
N ILE A 22 -4.17 10.57 -11.58
CA ILE A 22 -4.09 11.95 -11.08
C ILE A 22 -5.25 12.14 -10.12
N HIS A 23 -4.98 12.64 -8.93
CA HIS A 23 -5.97 12.79 -7.86
C HIS A 23 -6.36 14.27 -7.66
N PRO A 24 -7.54 14.55 -7.14
CA PRO A 24 -7.93 15.88 -6.74
C PRO A 24 -6.93 16.48 -5.74
N GLY A 25 -6.34 17.63 -6.11
CA GLY A 25 -5.28 18.29 -5.33
C GLY A 25 -3.88 18.12 -5.86
N ASP A 26 -3.65 17.25 -6.86
CA ASP A 26 -2.35 17.14 -7.53
C ASP A 26 -2.03 18.43 -8.29
N LYS A 27 -0.81 18.92 -8.11
CA LYS A 27 -0.32 20.10 -8.82
C LYS A 27 0.38 19.66 -10.09
N LEU A 28 -0.19 20.01 -11.24
CA LEU A 28 0.39 19.70 -12.53
C LEU A 28 1.02 20.96 -13.15
N VAL A 29 2.19 20.77 -13.76
CA VAL A 29 2.84 21.79 -14.58
C VAL A 29 2.09 21.86 -15.92
N ILE A 30 1.46 23.00 -16.19
CA ILE A 30 0.65 23.26 -17.38
C ILE A 30 1.24 24.29 -18.34
N LYS A 31 2.51 24.69 -18.09
CA LYS A 31 3.30 25.55 -18.97
C LYS A 31 4.68 24.92 -19.18
N ASN A 32 5.29 25.18 -20.32
CA ASN A 32 6.64 24.73 -20.61
C ASN A 32 7.62 25.21 -19.52
N PRO A 33 8.28 24.30 -18.77
CA PRO A 33 9.23 24.70 -17.72
C PRO A 33 10.40 25.56 -18.22
N ALA A 34 10.76 25.45 -19.52
CA ALA A 34 11.80 26.26 -20.15
C ALA A 34 11.38 27.71 -20.42
N GLU A 35 10.09 28.03 -20.30
CA GLU A 35 9.53 29.38 -20.53
C GLU A 35 9.22 30.14 -19.22
N LEU A 36 9.56 29.57 -18.06
CA LEU A 36 9.41 30.25 -16.80
C LEU A 36 10.52 31.31 -16.66
N PRO A 37 10.19 32.59 -16.31
CA PRO A 37 11.21 33.60 -16.13
C PRO A 37 12.17 33.21 -15.01
N GLU A 38 13.46 33.24 -15.31
CA GLU A 38 14.51 33.05 -14.31
C GLU A 38 14.37 34.10 -13.20
N THR A 39 14.17 33.68 -11.98
CA THR A 39 14.21 34.55 -10.81
C THR A 39 15.65 34.98 -10.63
N LYS A 40 15.95 36.24 -10.95
CA LYS A 40 17.27 36.86 -10.76
C LYS A 40 17.64 36.80 -9.28
N ILE A 41 18.63 35.98 -8.98
CA ILE A 41 19.35 36.05 -7.70
C ILE A 41 20.38 37.18 -7.84
N VAL A 42 20.23 38.21 -7.02
CA VAL A 42 21.19 39.30 -6.90
C VAL A 42 22.41 38.77 -6.16
N PRO A 43 23.64 38.96 -6.67
CA PRO A 43 24.84 38.51 -5.97
C PRO A 43 25.24 39.51 -4.89
N GLU A 44 25.46 39.05 -3.68
CA GLU A 44 26.15 39.79 -2.63
C GLU A 44 27.64 39.45 -2.65
N GLU A 45 28.46 40.45 -2.40
CA GLU A 45 29.84 40.65 -2.79
C GLU A 45 30.89 39.67 -2.21
N ILE A 46 31.94 39.54 -3.01
CA ILE A 46 33.20 38.86 -2.85
C ILE A 46 34.05 39.46 -1.72
N ILE A 47 34.64 38.61 -0.86
CA ILE A 47 35.95 38.92 -0.25
C ILE A 47 36.88 37.72 -0.48
N THR A 48 38.02 38.06 -1.10
CA THR A 48 39.14 37.23 -1.48
C THR A 48 39.96 36.71 -0.28
N GLU A 49 40.47 35.49 -0.28
CA GLU A 49 41.90 35.17 -0.45
C GLU A 49 42.22 33.68 -0.26
N SER A 50 43.05 33.25 -1.17
CA SER A 50 44.16 32.26 -1.20
C SER A 50 43.85 30.79 -1.23
N ASN A 51 44.20 30.21 -2.39
CA ASN A 51 44.54 28.82 -2.72
C ASN A 51 45.88 28.40 -2.05
N PRO A 52 46.36 27.11 -2.10
CA PRO A 52 45.82 25.93 -2.80
C PRO A 52 45.91 24.62 -1.96
N VAL A 53 45.24 23.56 -2.33
CA VAL A 53 45.85 22.20 -2.59
C VAL A 53 44.74 21.28 -3.14
N ILE A 54 45.06 20.68 -4.28
CA ILE A 54 44.31 19.68 -5.01
C ILE A 54 44.30 18.38 -4.20
N SER A 55 43.09 17.87 -3.87
CA SER A 55 42.92 16.44 -3.60
C SER A 55 41.58 16.03 -4.20
N THR A 56 41.69 15.20 -5.24
CA THR A 56 40.58 14.60 -5.95
C THR A 56 39.90 13.55 -5.09
N VAL A 57 38.66 13.87 -4.62
CA VAL A 57 37.75 12.89 -4.06
C VAL A 57 36.50 12.93 -4.93
N PRO A 58 35.96 11.81 -5.41
CA PRO A 58 34.81 11.81 -6.31
C PRO A 58 33.60 12.36 -5.60
N ALA A 59 32.96 13.36 -6.21
CA ALA A 59 31.75 14.00 -5.73
C ALA A 59 30.63 12.95 -5.57
N LYS A 60 30.22 12.69 -4.34
CA LYS A 60 28.90 12.12 -4.05
C LYS A 60 27.88 13.14 -4.54
N LYS A 61 27.03 12.72 -5.47
CA LYS A 61 25.81 13.47 -5.82
C LYS A 61 24.97 13.57 -4.56
N ASP A 62 24.94 14.71 -3.92
CA ASP A 62 23.97 15.03 -2.89
C ASP A 62 22.59 15.09 -3.57
N THR A 63 21.88 13.98 -3.51
CA THR A 63 20.47 13.94 -3.86
C THR A 63 19.76 14.69 -2.75
N VAL A 64 19.26 15.89 -3.03
CA VAL A 64 18.39 16.63 -2.13
C VAL A 64 17.12 15.77 -1.94
N LEU A 65 17.05 15.06 -0.84
CA LEU A 65 15.86 14.29 -0.47
C LEU A 65 14.77 15.26 -0.04
N ILE A 66 13.79 15.47 -0.90
CA ILE A 66 12.60 16.26 -0.56
C ILE A 66 11.81 15.46 0.46
N GLU A 67 11.78 15.92 1.70
CA GLU A 67 10.97 15.32 2.76
C GLU A 67 9.49 15.53 2.43
N ARG A 68 8.78 14.44 2.19
CA ARG A 68 7.32 14.45 2.04
C ARG A 68 6.71 14.16 3.40
N VAL A 69 5.89 15.07 3.90
CA VAL A 69 5.20 14.95 5.19
C VAL A 69 3.69 14.90 4.95
N TYR A 70 3.03 13.95 5.58
CA TYR A 70 1.59 13.82 5.62
C TYR A 70 1.05 14.17 7.02
N VAL A 71 -0.04 14.91 7.09
CA VAL A 71 -0.73 15.20 8.35
C VAL A 71 -1.98 14.33 8.43
N VAL A 72 -2.01 13.45 9.42
CA VAL A 72 -3.09 12.48 9.66
C VAL A 72 -4.42 13.22 9.83
N GLN A 73 -5.42 12.82 9.05
CA GLN A 73 -6.77 13.37 9.04
C GLN A 73 -7.74 12.47 9.81
N LYS A 74 -8.94 13.00 10.08
CA LYS A 74 -10.02 12.22 10.68
C LYS A 74 -10.38 11.04 9.78
N LYS A 75 -10.44 9.85 10.36
CA LYS A 75 -10.69 8.56 9.68
C LYS A 75 -9.51 8.01 8.86
N ASP A 76 -8.31 8.56 8.99
CA ASP A 76 -7.12 7.91 8.42
C ASP A 76 -6.72 6.70 9.24
N THR A 77 -6.25 5.68 8.52
CA THR A 77 -5.53 4.54 9.10
C THR A 77 -4.10 4.53 8.57
N LEU A 78 -3.17 3.98 9.34
CA LEU A 78 -1.78 3.87 8.91
C LEU A 78 -1.67 3.06 7.61
N TYR A 79 -2.50 2.03 7.45
CA TYR A 79 -2.58 1.23 6.23
C TYR A 79 -2.97 2.05 5.01
N ARG A 80 -4.03 2.86 5.12
CA ARG A 80 -4.50 3.69 4.00
C ARG A 80 -3.46 4.71 3.59
N ILE A 81 -2.79 5.35 4.58
CA ILE A 81 -1.72 6.30 4.30
C ILE A 81 -0.55 5.60 3.61
N ALA A 82 -0.12 4.44 4.09
CA ALA A 82 0.96 3.65 3.50
C ALA A 82 0.64 3.24 2.06
N THR A 83 -0.51 2.60 1.84
CA THR A 83 -0.94 2.11 0.53
C THR A 83 -1.09 3.23 -0.51
N ASN A 84 -1.67 4.37 -0.11
CA ASN A 84 -1.83 5.54 -0.99
C ASN A 84 -0.48 6.17 -1.39
N ASN A 85 0.59 5.88 -0.64
CA ASN A 85 1.93 6.37 -0.92
C ASN A 85 2.88 5.29 -1.45
N GLY A 86 2.36 4.13 -1.83
CA GLY A 86 3.14 3.02 -2.39
C GLY A 86 4.06 2.33 -1.40
N MET A 87 3.77 2.44 -0.10
CA MET A 87 4.55 1.90 1.01
C MET A 87 3.80 0.78 1.70
N THR A 88 4.52 -0.11 2.35
CA THR A 88 3.94 -1.02 3.35
C THR A 88 3.73 -0.29 4.68
N VAL A 89 2.83 -0.81 5.52
CA VAL A 89 2.63 -0.28 6.88
C VAL A 89 3.93 -0.30 7.68
N GLU A 90 4.71 -1.37 7.52
CA GLU A 90 5.99 -1.55 8.19
C GLU A 90 7.02 -0.49 7.79
N GLU A 91 7.12 -0.20 6.48
CA GLU A 91 7.99 0.87 5.97
C GLU A 91 7.59 2.24 6.52
N LEU A 92 6.29 2.54 6.54
CA LEU A 92 5.78 3.79 7.09
C LEU A 92 6.02 3.89 8.59
N MET A 93 5.84 2.80 9.35
CA MET A 93 6.15 2.73 10.77
C MET A 93 7.63 2.94 11.06
N GLN A 94 8.51 2.23 10.35
CA GLN A 94 9.96 2.35 10.49
C GLN A 94 10.44 3.78 10.17
N LEU A 95 9.92 4.35 9.08
CA LEU A 95 10.25 5.71 8.66
C LEU A 95 9.89 6.76 9.74
N ASN A 96 8.86 6.47 10.55
CA ASN A 96 8.33 7.37 11.56
C ASN A 96 8.64 6.95 12.99
N ASN A 97 9.44 5.89 13.20
CA ASN A 97 9.77 5.32 14.51
C ASN A 97 8.50 4.97 15.33
N LEU A 98 7.45 4.47 14.65
CA LEU A 98 6.22 4.07 15.31
C LEU A 98 6.36 2.63 15.83
N THR A 99 5.95 2.43 17.08
CA THR A 99 5.92 1.10 17.72
C THR A 99 4.51 0.48 17.71
N SER A 100 3.50 1.26 17.32
CA SER A 100 2.09 0.87 17.19
C SER A 100 1.50 1.48 15.92
N PRO A 101 0.49 0.85 15.29
CA PRO A 101 -0.22 1.42 14.16
C PRO A 101 -1.15 2.57 14.56
N ASP A 102 -1.30 2.82 15.86
CA ASP A 102 -2.17 3.87 16.36
C ASP A 102 -1.64 5.24 16.00
N ILE A 103 -2.39 5.96 15.18
CA ILE A 103 -2.08 7.32 14.75
C ILE A 103 -3.16 8.30 15.23
N LYS A 104 -2.75 9.54 15.50
CA LYS A 104 -3.65 10.59 16.00
C LYS A 104 -3.92 11.61 14.90
N VAL A 105 -5.13 12.10 14.83
CA VAL A 105 -5.47 13.24 13.95
C VAL A 105 -4.56 14.42 14.26
N GLY A 106 -3.95 15.00 13.20
CA GLY A 106 -2.93 16.05 13.31
C GLY A 106 -1.50 15.54 13.47
N GLN A 107 -1.28 14.24 13.66
CA GLN A 107 0.07 13.67 13.69
C GLN A 107 0.74 13.83 12.32
N LYS A 108 2.02 14.24 12.33
CA LYS A 108 2.84 14.34 11.12
C LYS A 108 3.53 13.01 10.87
N LEU A 109 3.39 12.47 9.67
CA LEU A 109 4.06 11.27 9.21
C LEU A 109 4.99 11.61 8.04
N TYR A 110 6.23 11.20 8.11
CA TYR A 110 7.17 11.29 6.99
C TYR A 110 6.88 10.19 5.99
N LEU A 111 6.76 10.55 4.72
CA LEU A 111 6.54 9.63 3.60
C LEU A 111 7.79 9.40 2.77
N SER A 112 8.83 10.20 2.96
CA SER A 112 10.16 10.08 2.33
C SER A 112 11.15 10.98 3.06
N GLY A 113 12.46 10.79 2.83
CA GLY A 113 13.47 11.78 3.18
C GLY A 113 14.28 11.54 4.45
N LYS A 114 13.90 10.65 5.36
CA LYS A 114 14.81 10.24 6.44
C LYS A 114 15.79 9.17 5.92
N PRO A 115 17.11 9.40 6.06
CA PRO A 115 18.04 8.32 5.83
C PRO A 115 17.69 7.18 6.80
N ARG A 116 17.47 5.99 6.26
CA ARG A 116 17.43 4.77 7.06
C ARG A 116 18.69 4.75 7.90
N PRO A 117 18.64 4.62 9.24
CA PRO A 117 19.84 4.23 9.95
C PRO A 117 20.36 2.99 9.25
N GLU A 118 21.63 2.98 8.87
CA GLU A 118 22.26 1.78 8.28
C GLU A 118 22.05 0.65 9.28
N ILE A 119 21.07 -0.21 8.99
CA ILE A 119 20.94 -1.48 9.69
C ILE A 119 22.12 -2.29 9.17
N THR A 120 23.18 -2.30 9.93
CA THR A 120 24.44 -3.02 9.65
C THR A 120 24.26 -4.54 9.67
N THR A 121 23.05 -5.00 10.00
CA THR A 121 22.61 -6.39 9.79
C THR A 121 21.56 -6.40 8.68
N PRO A 122 21.66 -7.28 7.65
CA PRO A 122 20.56 -7.52 6.74
C PRO A 122 19.31 -7.80 7.58
N PRO A 123 18.13 -7.26 7.22
CA PRO A 123 16.91 -7.63 7.93
C PRO A 123 16.85 -9.16 7.92
N GLU A 124 16.87 -9.75 9.11
CA GLU A 124 16.70 -11.18 9.29
C GLU A 124 15.41 -11.53 8.53
N VAL A 125 15.54 -12.19 7.39
CA VAL A 125 14.40 -12.65 6.60
C VAL A 125 13.80 -13.79 7.42
N LEU A 126 12.92 -13.40 8.37
CA LEU A 126 12.20 -14.35 9.19
C LEU A 126 11.41 -15.26 8.26
N THR A 127 11.56 -16.56 8.42
CA THR A 127 10.72 -17.53 7.77
C THR A 127 9.27 -17.33 8.24
N GLU A 128 8.30 -17.76 7.43
CA GLU A 128 6.89 -17.72 7.86
C GLU A 128 6.69 -18.35 9.23
N GLU A 129 7.40 -19.43 9.55
CA GLU A 129 7.34 -20.11 10.85
C GLU A 129 7.90 -19.26 11.98
N GLU A 130 8.96 -18.50 11.76
CA GLU A 130 9.52 -17.58 12.76
C GLU A 130 8.60 -16.38 13.01
N ILE A 131 7.97 -15.84 11.95
CA ILE A 131 6.94 -14.81 12.07
C ILE A 131 5.78 -15.37 12.90
N MET A 132 5.33 -16.59 12.61
CA MET A 132 4.26 -17.26 13.34
C MET A 132 4.60 -17.51 14.82
N LYS A 133 5.84 -17.83 15.11
CA LYS A 133 6.33 -18.12 16.46
C LYS A 133 6.54 -16.85 17.31
N ARG A 134 6.97 -15.75 16.68
CA ARG A 134 7.19 -14.44 17.36
C ARG A 134 5.89 -13.64 17.52
N GLU A 135 4.89 -13.90 16.69
CA GLU A 135 3.64 -13.15 16.68
C GLU A 135 2.47 -14.08 16.95
N LYS A 136 1.58 -13.68 17.86
CA LYS A 136 0.34 -14.40 18.14
C LYS A 136 -0.52 -14.42 16.89
N ILE A 137 -0.44 -15.49 16.10
CA ILE A 137 -1.36 -15.70 15.00
C ILE A 137 -2.76 -15.95 15.56
N ARG A 138 -3.69 -15.20 15.03
CA ARG A 138 -5.11 -15.39 15.30
C ARG A 138 -5.56 -16.73 14.71
N THR A 139 -6.13 -17.59 15.54
CA THR A 139 -6.71 -18.87 15.13
C THR A 139 -8.23 -18.94 15.32
N ASP A 140 -8.81 -17.81 15.72
CA ASP A 140 -10.23 -17.63 15.96
C ASP A 140 -10.99 -17.14 14.72
N LEU A 141 -10.42 -17.32 13.52
CA LEU A 141 -11.06 -16.97 12.26
C LEU A 141 -12.17 -17.97 11.91
N ILE A 142 -13.19 -17.45 11.25
CA ILE A 142 -14.21 -18.28 10.59
C ILE A 142 -13.93 -18.38 9.09
N MET A 143 -14.61 -19.30 8.40
CA MET A 143 -14.55 -19.35 6.94
C MET A 143 -15.18 -18.10 6.33
N PRO A 144 -14.51 -17.44 5.34
CA PRO A 144 -15.04 -16.25 4.69
C PRO A 144 -16.20 -16.54 3.74
N VAL A 145 -16.30 -17.78 3.26
CA VAL A 145 -17.33 -18.23 2.33
C VAL A 145 -17.55 -19.73 2.47
N GLU A 146 -18.75 -20.19 2.20
CA GLU A 146 -19.04 -21.62 2.04
C GLU A 146 -18.52 -22.08 0.68
N GLY A 147 -17.36 -22.74 0.68
CA GLY A 147 -16.66 -23.16 -0.55
C GLY A 147 -15.49 -24.08 -0.28
N LYS A 148 -14.96 -24.66 -1.37
CA LYS A 148 -13.77 -25.53 -1.32
C LYS A 148 -12.55 -24.79 -1.85
N VAL A 149 -11.37 -25.08 -1.29
CA VAL A 149 -10.11 -24.56 -1.85
C VAL A 149 -9.91 -25.15 -3.25
N ILE A 150 -9.84 -24.29 -4.25
CA ILE A 150 -9.59 -24.63 -5.66
C ILE A 150 -8.21 -24.19 -6.13
N SER A 151 -7.54 -23.30 -5.37
CA SER A 151 -6.17 -22.89 -5.64
C SER A 151 -5.47 -22.48 -4.35
N GLU A 152 -4.24 -22.95 -4.20
CA GLU A 152 -3.43 -22.77 -2.99
C GLU A 152 -2.59 -21.50 -3.04
N TYR A 153 -2.19 -21.03 -1.86
CA TYR A 153 -1.16 -20.02 -1.66
C TYR A 153 0.19 -20.52 -2.17
N GLY A 154 0.99 -19.61 -2.76
CA GLY A 154 2.35 -19.89 -3.19
C GLY A 154 2.61 -19.58 -4.67
N LEU A 155 3.58 -20.25 -5.28
CA LEU A 155 3.93 -20.01 -6.68
C LEU A 155 3.02 -20.79 -7.62
N ARG A 156 2.40 -20.05 -8.56
CA ARG A 156 1.65 -20.62 -9.69
C ARG A 156 2.32 -20.19 -11.00
N ASN A 157 2.88 -21.17 -11.74
CA ASN A 157 3.58 -20.89 -13.01
C ASN A 157 4.60 -19.75 -12.90
N GLY A 158 5.39 -19.73 -11.82
CA GLY A 158 6.40 -18.71 -11.55
C GLY A 158 5.85 -17.36 -11.04
N ARG A 159 4.53 -17.23 -10.84
CA ARG A 159 3.90 -16.03 -10.29
C ARG A 159 3.41 -16.25 -8.87
N PRO A 160 3.66 -15.33 -7.92
CA PRO A 160 3.19 -15.48 -6.56
C PRO A 160 1.67 -15.35 -6.47
N HIS A 161 1.03 -16.32 -5.82
CA HIS A 161 -0.36 -16.29 -5.39
C HIS A 161 -0.39 -15.97 -3.90
N LYS A 162 -0.85 -14.78 -3.55
CA LYS A 162 -0.75 -14.21 -2.19
C LYS A 162 -1.87 -14.66 -1.24
N GLY A 163 -2.79 -15.48 -1.72
CA GLY A 163 -3.95 -15.96 -0.97
C GLY A 163 -4.32 -17.38 -1.36
N ILE A 164 -5.54 -17.77 -1.03
CA ILE A 164 -6.18 -18.98 -1.54
C ILE A 164 -7.43 -18.59 -2.33
N ASP A 165 -7.80 -19.43 -3.29
CA ASP A 165 -9.05 -19.27 -4.02
C ASP A 165 -10.06 -20.29 -3.51
N LEU A 166 -11.21 -19.79 -3.05
CA LEU A 166 -12.33 -20.58 -2.53
C LEU A 166 -13.44 -20.60 -3.58
N GLY A 167 -13.62 -21.76 -4.21
CA GLY A 167 -14.64 -21.95 -5.24
C GLY A 167 -16.03 -21.92 -4.62
N ALA A 168 -16.88 -21.04 -5.13
CA ALA A 168 -18.28 -20.89 -4.74
C ALA A 168 -19.09 -20.33 -5.91
N LYS A 169 -20.42 -20.46 -5.87
CA LYS A 169 -21.31 -19.91 -6.90
C LYS A 169 -21.35 -18.38 -6.83
N ALA A 170 -21.56 -17.74 -7.98
CA ALA A 170 -21.83 -16.30 -7.99
C ALA A 170 -23.00 -15.96 -7.07
N GLY A 171 -22.90 -14.84 -6.36
CA GLY A 171 -23.90 -14.41 -5.38
C GLY A 171 -23.80 -15.07 -4.00
N THR A 172 -22.94 -16.09 -3.80
CA THR A 172 -22.73 -16.69 -2.46
C THR A 172 -22.23 -15.59 -1.49
N PRO A 173 -22.80 -15.51 -0.27
CA PRO A 173 -22.39 -14.52 0.72
C PRO A 173 -20.93 -14.66 1.12
N ILE A 174 -20.24 -13.51 1.26
CA ILE A 174 -18.89 -13.39 1.81
C ILE A 174 -19.00 -12.76 3.19
N TYR A 175 -18.31 -13.33 4.18
CA TYR A 175 -18.35 -12.91 5.57
C TYR A 175 -17.00 -12.40 6.05
N ALA A 176 -17.00 -11.38 6.91
CA ALA A 176 -15.81 -10.92 7.62
C ALA A 176 -15.30 -12.02 8.55
N VAL A 177 -14.04 -12.40 8.41
CA VAL A 177 -13.46 -13.51 9.22
C VAL A 177 -13.11 -13.09 10.66
N LEU A 178 -13.04 -11.80 10.95
CA LEU A 178 -12.76 -11.18 12.25
C LEU A 178 -13.47 -9.83 12.36
N ASP A 179 -13.59 -9.31 13.58
CA ASP A 179 -13.97 -7.91 13.84
C ASP A 179 -12.93 -6.97 13.24
N GLY A 180 -13.34 -5.86 12.61
CA GLY A 180 -12.39 -4.90 12.04
C GLY A 180 -13.04 -3.67 11.42
N THR A 181 -12.21 -2.87 10.76
CA THR A 181 -12.63 -1.69 10.03
C THR A 181 -12.30 -1.84 8.55
N VAL A 182 -13.25 -1.54 7.68
CA VAL A 182 -13.05 -1.58 6.22
C VAL A 182 -12.12 -0.42 5.83
N VAL A 183 -10.93 -0.73 5.34
CA VAL A 183 -9.94 0.27 4.88
C VAL A 183 -9.95 0.46 3.37
N TYR A 184 -10.54 -0.48 2.63
CA TYR A 184 -10.78 -0.35 1.21
C TYR A 184 -12.04 -1.12 0.79
N SER A 185 -12.85 -0.52 -0.08
CA SER A 185 -13.98 -1.16 -0.76
C SER A 185 -14.15 -0.50 -2.13
N GLY A 186 -13.88 -1.25 -3.20
CA GLY A 186 -13.92 -0.70 -4.57
C GLY A 186 -13.31 -1.63 -5.60
N VAL A 187 -12.99 -1.10 -6.79
CA VAL A 187 -12.35 -1.83 -7.89
C VAL A 187 -10.84 -1.59 -7.87
N GLN A 188 -10.05 -2.66 -7.89
CA GLN A 188 -8.59 -2.56 -7.91
C GLN A 188 -7.96 -3.57 -8.88
N GLY A 189 -7.53 -3.11 -10.04
CA GLY A 189 -6.71 -3.86 -11.00
C GLY A 189 -7.14 -5.32 -11.21
N SER A 190 -6.20 -6.24 -11.00
CA SER A 190 -6.45 -7.68 -11.15
C SER A 190 -7.40 -8.28 -10.10
N TYR A 191 -7.56 -7.65 -8.94
CA TYR A 191 -8.49 -8.11 -7.89
C TYR A 191 -9.97 -7.88 -8.25
N GLY A 192 -10.27 -6.98 -9.21
CA GLY A 192 -11.65 -6.59 -9.51
C GLY A 192 -12.29 -5.87 -8.32
N ASN A 193 -13.54 -6.18 -8.02
CA ASN A 193 -14.18 -5.71 -6.79
C ASN A 193 -13.51 -6.35 -5.59
N VAL A 194 -13.00 -5.54 -4.69
CA VAL A 194 -12.22 -5.99 -3.53
C VAL A 194 -12.59 -5.22 -2.28
N ILE A 195 -12.60 -5.93 -1.16
CA ILE A 195 -12.74 -5.38 0.19
C ILE A 195 -11.45 -5.71 0.94
N VAL A 196 -10.91 -4.72 1.66
CA VAL A 196 -9.81 -4.92 2.62
C VAL A 196 -10.27 -4.47 3.99
N ILE A 197 -10.10 -5.34 4.97
CA ILE A 197 -10.45 -5.08 6.37
C ILE A 197 -9.18 -5.11 7.21
N GLU A 198 -9.01 -4.07 8.01
CA GLU A 198 -7.97 -3.98 9.05
C GLU A 198 -8.53 -4.49 10.36
N HIS A 199 -7.76 -5.35 11.02
CA HIS A 199 -8.07 -5.96 12.30
C HIS A 199 -7.01 -5.59 13.35
N PRO A 200 -7.25 -5.82 14.64
CA PRO A 200 -6.20 -5.70 15.66
C PRO A 200 -4.94 -6.51 15.32
N ASP A 201 -3.83 -6.19 15.97
CA ASP A 201 -2.55 -6.91 15.89
C ASP A 201 -1.90 -6.91 14.48
N PHE A 202 -2.09 -5.82 13.71
CA PHE A 202 -1.52 -5.65 12.35
C PHE A 202 -2.01 -6.69 11.33
N VAL A 203 -3.15 -7.27 11.58
CA VAL A 203 -3.77 -8.23 10.67
C VAL A 203 -4.63 -7.49 9.66
N MET A 204 -4.57 -7.92 8.41
CA MET A 204 -5.49 -7.50 7.35
C MET A 204 -6.00 -8.71 6.58
N THR A 205 -7.23 -8.60 6.12
CA THR A 205 -7.83 -9.59 5.22
C THR A 205 -8.30 -8.94 3.94
N VAL A 206 -8.12 -9.66 2.83
CA VAL A 206 -8.50 -9.22 1.49
C VAL A 206 -9.52 -10.19 0.92
N TYR A 207 -10.61 -9.65 0.38
CA TYR A 207 -11.70 -10.40 -0.23
C TYR A 207 -11.88 -9.87 -1.65
N ALA A 208 -11.46 -10.62 -2.65
CA ALA A 208 -11.41 -10.15 -4.04
C ALA A 208 -12.23 -11.01 -5.00
N HIS A 209 -12.39 -10.50 -6.21
CA HIS A 209 -13.25 -11.02 -7.29
C HIS A 209 -14.73 -10.98 -6.96
N ASN A 210 -15.13 -10.10 -6.01
CA ASN A 210 -16.51 -9.97 -5.56
C ASN A 210 -17.44 -9.58 -6.73
N GLU A 211 -18.67 -10.08 -6.69
CA GLU A 211 -19.73 -9.56 -7.53
C GLU A 211 -20.17 -8.17 -7.02
N LYS A 212 -20.41 -8.08 -5.70
CA LYS A 212 -20.80 -6.85 -5.01
C LYS A 212 -20.06 -6.69 -3.70
N ASN A 213 -19.62 -5.48 -3.42
CA ASN A 213 -19.19 -5.06 -2.09
C ASN A 213 -20.41 -4.44 -1.38
N LEU A 214 -20.73 -4.93 -0.18
CA LEU A 214 -21.89 -4.49 0.60
C LEU A 214 -21.51 -3.56 1.76
N VAL A 215 -20.22 -3.24 1.88
CA VAL A 215 -19.67 -2.36 2.91
C VAL A 215 -18.84 -1.25 2.28
N ASN A 216 -18.73 -0.13 2.97
CA ASN A 216 -18.00 1.04 2.55
C ASN A 216 -16.74 1.25 3.39
N VAL A 217 -15.81 2.03 2.88
CA VAL A 217 -14.62 2.44 3.63
C VAL A 217 -15.03 3.14 4.94
N ASN A 218 -14.39 2.74 6.03
CA ASN A 218 -14.60 3.15 7.42
C ASN A 218 -15.83 2.50 8.11
N ASP A 219 -16.50 1.56 7.47
CA ASP A 219 -17.49 0.74 8.18
C ASP A 219 -16.77 -0.17 9.19
N VAL A 220 -17.32 -0.25 10.40
CA VAL A 220 -16.91 -1.22 11.41
C VAL A 220 -17.72 -2.48 11.21
N VAL A 221 -17.04 -3.61 10.99
CA VAL A 221 -17.69 -4.90 10.76
C VAL A 221 -17.40 -5.87 11.90
N LYS A 222 -18.33 -6.79 12.12
CA LYS A 222 -18.19 -7.89 13.08
C LYS A 222 -17.86 -9.18 12.38
N GLN A 223 -17.14 -10.06 13.07
CA GLN A 223 -16.94 -11.44 12.62
C GLN A 223 -18.29 -12.07 12.26
N GLY A 224 -18.38 -12.72 11.10
CA GLY A 224 -19.63 -13.32 10.59
C GLY A 224 -20.59 -12.32 9.95
N GLN A 225 -20.29 -11.03 9.93
CA GLN A 225 -21.08 -10.06 9.18
C GLN A 225 -20.87 -10.27 7.67
N GLN A 226 -21.97 -10.30 6.90
CA GLN A 226 -21.89 -10.32 5.45
C GLN A 226 -21.34 -9.00 4.94
N ILE A 227 -20.27 -9.07 4.11
CA ILE A 227 -19.57 -7.92 3.57
C ILE A 227 -19.64 -7.82 2.05
N GLY A 228 -19.98 -8.90 1.36
CA GLY A 228 -20.04 -8.95 -0.09
C GLY A 228 -20.67 -10.22 -0.61
N THR A 229 -20.57 -10.42 -1.92
CA THR A 229 -21.00 -11.64 -2.62
C THR A 229 -19.92 -12.09 -3.59
N VAL A 230 -19.75 -13.41 -3.73
CA VAL A 230 -18.79 -14.04 -4.66
C VAL A 230 -19.11 -13.69 -6.10
N GLY A 231 -18.09 -13.37 -6.88
CA GLY A 231 -18.21 -13.09 -8.31
C GLY A 231 -17.05 -13.66 -9.12
N SER A 232 -16.75 -12.97 -10.22
CA SER A 232 -15.64 -13.28 -11.11
C SER A 232 -15.04 -11.99 -11.73
N THR A 233 -15.06 -10.89 -10.98
CA THR A 233 -14.54 -9.60 -11.46
C THR A 233 -13.01 -9.58 -11.48
N GLY A 234 -12.42 -8.63 -12.21
CA GLY A 234 -10.98 -8.55 -12.38
C GLY A 234 -10.41 -9.68 -13.27
N ASN A 235 -9.30 -10.29 -12.87
CA ASN A 235 -8.64 -11.35 -13.63
C ASN A 235 -9.06 -12.77 -13.19
N ALA A 236 -10.24 -12.93 -12.60
CA ALA A 236 -10.75 -14.23 -12.20
C ALA A 236 -11.04 -15.13 -13.41
N GLN A 237 -10.61 -16.41 -13.35
CA GLN A 237 -10.88 -17.44 -14.38
C GLN A 237 -12.12 -18.27 -14.06
N GLY A 238 -13.13 -17.68 -13.40
CA GLY A 238 -14.33 -18.35 -12.93
C GLY A 238 -14.79 -17.78 -11.60
N THR A 239 -15.93 -18.28 -11.11
CA THR A 239 -16.52 -17.77 -9.87
C THR A 239 -15.80 -18.34 -8.66
N HIS A 240 -15.16 -17.48 -7.87
CA HIS A 240 -14.51 -17.84 -6.61
C HIS A 240 -14.28 -16.59 -5.76
N LEU A 241 -14.02 -16.78 -4.49
CA LEU A 241 -13.46 -15.77 -3.61
C LEU A 241 -11.94 -15.95 -3.58
N HIS A 242 -11.18 -14.93 -3.94
CA HIS A 242 -9.77 -14.86 -3.61
C HIS A 242 -9.63 -14.24 -2.22
N PHE A 243 -9.06 -15.01 -1.29
CA PHE A 243 -8.90 -14.59 0.11
C PHE A 243 -7.43 -14.51 0.49
N GLU A 244 -7.01 -13.38 1.08
CA GLU A 244 -5.68 -13.22 1.65
C GLU A 244 -5.75 -12.92 3.14
N TYR A 245 -4.82 -13.47 3.89
CA TYR A 245 -4.49 -13.05 5.25
C TYR A 245 -3.12 -12.39 5.22
N ARG A 246 -3.02 -11.19 5.74
CA ARG A 246 -1.76 -10.44 5.79
C ARG A 246 -1.45 -10.06 7.23
N LEU A 247 -0.21 -10.28 7.63
CA LEU A 247 0.32 -9.88 8.92
C LEU A 247 1.44 -8.87 8.69
N LYS A 248 1.34 -7.68 9.27
CA LYS A 248 2.28 -6.57 9.04
C LYS A 248 2.55 -6.31 7.56
N GLY A 249 1.52 -6.36 6.73
CA GLY A 249 1.61 -6.16 5.29
C GLY A 249 2.10 -7.36 4.47
N LYS A 250 2.64 -8.42 5.10
CA LYS A 250 3.10 -9.64 4.43
C LYS A 250 1.97 -10.67 4.32
N ALA A 251 1.78 -11.23 3.12
CA ALA A 251 0.83 -12.30 2.91
C ALA A 251 1.31 -13.59 3.59
N ILE A 252 0.46 -14.17 4.40
CA ILE A 252 0.67 -15.45 5.09
C ILE A 252 -0.28 -16.48 4.47
N ASN A 253 0.15 -17.73 4.37
CA ASN A 253 -0.69 -18.80 3.85
C ASN A 253 -1.99 -18.94 4.66
N PRO A 254 -3.16 -18.67 4.08
CA PRO A 254 -4.42 -18.69 4.80
C PRO A 254 -4.79 -20.05 5.40
N ARG A 255 -4.22 -21.16 4.90
CA ARG A 255 -4.40 -22.49 5.52
C ARG A 255 -3.91 -22.56 6.97
N LYS A 256 -3.00 -21.67 7.36
CA LYS A 256 -2.45 -21.64 8.73
C LYS A 256 -3.37 -20.96 9.74
N VAL A 257 -4.37 -20.23 9.26
CA VAL A 257 -5.25 -19.39 10.08
C VAL A 257 -6.74 -19.70 9.93
N LEU A 258 -7.16 -20.23 8.79
CA LEU A 258 -8.56 -20.61 8.56
C LEU A 258 -8.85 -22.02 9.07
N PRO A 259 -10.08 -22.29 9.54
CA PRO A 259 -10.51 -23.62 9.96
C PRO A 259 -10.79 -24.52 8.74
N LEU A 260 -9.77 -24.70 7.90
CA LEU A 260 -9.84 -25.58 6.73
C LEU A 260 -9.54 -27.02 7.11
N PRO A 261 -10.25 -28.00 6.53
CA PRO A 261 -9.99 -29.43 6.75
C PRO A 261 -8.62 -29.86 6.21
#